data_c3257e14b1830e83d55a205a938888cc
#
_entry.id   c3257e14b1830e83d55a205a938888cc
#
_cell.length_a   1.000
_cell.length_b   1.000
_cell.length_c   1.000
_cell.angle_alpha   90.00
_cell.angle_beta   90.00
_cell.angle_gamma   90.00
#
_symmetry.space_group_name_H-M   'P 1'
#
loop_
_entity.id
_entity.type
_entity.pdbx_description
1 polymer ?
#
loop_
_entity_poly.entity_id
_entity_poly.type
_entity_poly.pdbx_seq_one_letter_code
_entity_poly.pdbx_strand_id
1 'polypeptide(L)'
;MDAIAGVKTYLEKIISDPQLEGMKALLLDADTKSVISMVMSQSHILQREVFLVEQLDATHEPMLHLKAAVFVRPTARNVELLRRELKAPKYGRYHLFFSNILPVEALEKIAEADEKEVVMQIQEYYADYLAVNDSLFDFGLHNSIQLSVKMPTALPGGGLLSTATAGVLTTDPIDKTKMTPPQLFQRSVEGLLSVLLSMKKKPTIRYAKGSEVAEKLAREVSARMQLEQDGLFDFRRPEVTPLVYVLDRKDDPVTPLLTQWCYQAMVHELLGLHENRVDLRDAPNVRKDMTELVLSSTSDEFFAQHVHANFGDLGMAVKQLVDKYQAQTQTHENIQSIDDMQRFLENYPAFRSQSVTVSKHVTLMGELARRVEVDGLMDVSQLEQELACGDDHNAHFRDVVAKLKDAQVKPINKLRLAILYALRYEMHSSVQLKTVKELL
;
A
#
# COMPACT_ATOMS: atom_id res chain seq x y z
N MET A 1 8.64 -8.41 13.67
CA MET A 1 8.58 -8.35 12.20
C MET A 1 7.45 -7.39 11.89
N ASP A 2 7.71 -6.39 11.11
CA ASP A 2 6.78 -5.36 10.65
C ASP A 2 6.21 -5.72 9.25
N ALA A 3 5.34 -4.86 8.69
CA ALA A 3 4.67 -5.14 7.43
C ALA A 3 5.64 -5.28 6.25
N ILE A 4 6.63 -4.40 6.15
CA ILE A 4 7.64 -4.43 5.09
C ILE A 4 8.55 -5.65 5.22
N ALA A 5 9.08 -5.90 6.42
CA ALA A 5 9.97 -7.03 6.67
C ALA A 5 9.29 -8.39 6.41
N GLY A 6 7.98 -8.49 6.68
CA GLY A 6 7.18 -9.67 6.36
C GLY A 6 7.20 -9.99 4.87
N VAL A 7 6.82 -9.03 4.03
CA VAL A 7 6.80 -9.18 2.57
C VAL A 7 8.21 -9.37 2.01
N LYS A 8 9.16 -8.53 2.43
CA LYS A 8 10.55 -8.59 1.96
C LYS A 8 11.19 -9.97 2.20
N THR A 9 10.93 -10.57 3.36
CA THR A 9 11.44 -11.90 3.69
C THR A 9 10.96 -12.97 2.70
N TYR A 10 9.69 -12.92 2.28
CA TYR A 10 9.17 -13.85 1.29
C TYR A 10 9.73 -13.60 -0.11
N LEU A 11 9.81 -12.34 -0.52
CA LEU A 11 10.37 -11.99 -1.83
C LEU A 11 11.85 -12.37 -1.96
N GLU A 12 12.65 -12.17 -0.91
CA GLU A 12 14.04 -12.62 -0.89
C GLU A 12 14.14 -14.15 -1.03
N LYS A 13 13.24 -14.90 -0.41
CA LYS A 13 13.17 -16.35 -0.57
C LYS A 13 12.82 -16.78 -1.99
N ILE A 14 11.88 -16.08 -2.63
CA ILE A 14 11.48 -16.35 -4.03
C ILE A 14 12.65 -16.09 -4.97
N ILE A 15 13.27 -14.92 -4.86
CA ILE A 15 14.30 -14.48 -5.82
C ILE A 15 15.63 -15.22 -5.60
N SER A 16 15.95 -15.57 -4.35
CA SER A 16 17.20 -16.24 -3.96
C SER A 16 17.02 -17.73 -3.68
N ASP A 17 15.96 -18.36 -4.19
CA ASP A 17 15.75 -19.80 -4.05
C ASP A 17 16.92 -20.56 -4.69
N PRO A 18 17.58 -21.51 -3.98
CA PRO A 18 18.70 -22.28 -4.52
C PRO A 18 18.35 -23.06 -5.81
N GLN A 19 17.10 -23.46 -5.98
CA GLN A 19 16.66 -24.15 -7.20
C GLN A 19 16.55 -23.19 -8.39
N LEU A 20 16.46 -21.87 -8.13
CA LEU A 20 16.43 -20.79 -9.12
C LEU A 20 17.79 -20.13 -9.35
N GLU A 21 18.88 -20.74 -8.93
CA GLU A 21 20.24 -20.21 -9.18
C GLU A 21 20.48 -20.01 -10.70
N GLY A 22 21.16 -18.92 -11.05
CA GLY A 22 21.40 -18.50 -12.40
C GLY A 22 20.34 -17.54 -12.97
N MET A 23 20.49 -17.20 -14.26
CA MET A 23 19.61 -16.25 -14.94
C MET A 23 18.17 -16.78 -15.01
N LYS A 24 17.23 -15.92 -14.63
CA LYS A 24 15.81 -16.26 -14.53
C LYS A 24 14.90 -15.12 -14.99
N ALA A 25 13.70 -15.45 -15.41
CA ALA A 25 12.60 -14.52 -15.62
C ALA A 25 11.70 -14.50 -14.37
N LEU A 26 11.21 -13.32 -13.99
CA LEU A 26 10.22 -13.13 -12.92
C LEU A 26 8.90 -12.74 -13.57
N LEU A 27 7.90 -13.63 -13.48
CA LEU A 27 6.56 -13.41 -14.00
C LEU A 27 5.61 -13.04 -12.87
N LEU A 28 4.88 -11.96 -13.04
CA LEU A 28 4.01 -11.37 -12.02
C LEU A 28 2.60 -11.15 -12.56
N ASP A 29 1.63 -11.07 -11.69
CA ASP A 29 0.36 -10.42 -12.00
C ASP A 29 0.36 -8.94 -11.57
N ALA A 30 -0.73 -8.24 -11.83
CA ALA A 30 -0.84 -6.82 -11.47
C ALA A 30 -0.75 -6.59 -9.96
N ASP A 31 -1.30 -7.50 -9.14
CA ASP A 31 -1.29 -7.38 -7.67
C ASP A 31 0.09 -7.61 -7.10
N THR A 32 0.75 -8.71 -7.49
CA THR A 32 2.08 -9.05 -6.99
C THR A 32 3.15 -8.09 -7.50
N LYS A 33 2.97 -7.52 -8.70
CA LYS A 33 3.82 -6.42 -9.19
C LYS A 33 3.77 -5.22 -8.24
N SER A 34 2.57 -4.80 -7.82
CA SER A 34 2.41 -3.70 -6.86
C SER A 34 3.01 -4.07 -5.50
N VAL A 35 2.81 -5.30 -5.01
CA VAL A 35 3.40 -5.78 -3.75
C VAL A 35 4.94 -5.68 -3.79
N ILE A 36 5.56 -6.13 -4.88
CA ILE A 36 7.03 -6.08 -5.04
C ILE A 36 7.52 -4.63 -5.09
N SER A 37 6.86 -3.76 -5.88
CA SER A 37 7.28 -2.36 -6.04
C SER A 37 7.23 -1.56 -4.74
N MET A 38 6.41 -1.97 -3.76
CA MET A 38 6.39 -1.34 -2.44
C MET A 38 7.65 -1.62 -1.61
N VAL A 39 8.29 -2.77 -1.78
CA VAL A 39 9.35 -3.24 -0.85
C VAL A 39 10.71 -3.48 -1.49
N MET A 40 10.77 -3.59 -2.83
CA MET A 40 12.02 -3.83 -3.57
C MET A 40 12.16 -2.90 -4.76
N SER A 41 13.37 -2.36 -4.95
CA SER A 41 13.70 -1.63 -6.18
C SER A 41 14.00 -2.58 -7.33
N GLN A 42 13.78 -2.12 -8.56
CA GLN A 42 14.14 -2.88 -9.76
C GLN A 42 15.64 -3.24 -9.79
N SER A 43 16.51 -2.32 -9.36
CA SER A 43 17.95 -2.57 -9.29
C SER A 43 18.29 -3.72 -8.35
N HIS A 44 17.60 -3.83 -7.20
CA HIS A 44 17.80 -4.94 -6.25
C HIS A 44 17.39 -6.28 -6.88
N ILE A 45 16.28 -6.31 -7.62
CA ILE A 45 15.80 -7.52 -8.33
C ILE A 45 16.80 -7.95 -9.39
N LEU A 46 17.30 -7.01 -10.22
CA LEU A 46 18.29 -7.29 -11.27
C LEU A 46 19.63 -7.81 -10.71
N GLN A 47 20.06 -7.32 -9.53
CA GLN A 47 21.28 -7.80 -8.85
C GLN A 47 21.17 -9.27 -8.40
N ARG A 48 19.96 -9.83 -8.35
CA ARG A 48 19.68 -11.24 -8.00
C ARG A 48 19.53 -12.14 -9.23
N GLU A 49 20.21 -11.81 -10.33
CA GLU A 49 20.20 -12.58 -11.58
C GLU A 49 18.80 -12.71 -12.25
N VAL A 50 17.88 -11.81 -11.93
CA VAL A 50 16.62 -11.69 -12.65
C VAL A 50 16.88 -10.91 -13.93
N PHE A 51 16.90 -11.62 -15.06
CA PHE A 51 17.15 -11.03 -16.38
C PHE A 51 15.96 -10.22 -16.89
N LEU A 52 14.74 -10.71 -16.61
CA LEU A 52 13.50 -10.17 -17.16
C LEU A 52 12.43 -10.15 -16.08
N VAL A 53 11.66 -9.06 -16.00
CA VAL A 53 10.46 -8.94 -15.16
C VAL A 53 9.28 -8.60 -16.05
N GLU A 54 8.30 -9.49 -16.14
CA GLU A 54 7.14 -9.35 -17.02
C GLU A 54 5.84 -9.71 -16.32
N GLN A 55 4.72 -9.35 -16.96
CA GLN A 55 3.40 -9.78 -16.51
C GLN A 55 3.04 -11.13 -17.15
N LEU A 56 2.40 -12.01 -16.37
CA LEU A 56 2.00 -13.34 -16.82
C LEU A 56 1.05 -13.32 -18.03
N ASP A 57 0.26 -12.26 -18.17
CA ASP A 57 -0.68 -12.05 -19.28
C ASP A 57 -0.05 -11.34 -20.50
N ALA A 58 1.23 -10.95 -20.42
CA ALA A 58 1.93 -10.35 -21.56
C ALA A 58 2.30 -11.42 -22.61
N THR A 59 2.49 -10.95 -23.84
CA THR A 59 3.00 -11.82 -24.92
C THR A 59 4.52 -11.81 -24.86
N HIS A 60 5.12 -12.96 -24.59
CA HIS A 60 6.59 -13.11 -24.58
C HIS A 60 7.05 -14.11 -25.62
N GLU A 61 8.29 -13.92 -26.05
CA GLU A 61 8.97 -14.91 -26.90
C GLU A 61 9.47 -16.10 -26.07
N PRO A 62 9.53 -17.32 -26.65
CA PRO A 62 10.06 -18.47 -25.93
C PRO A 62 11.56 -18.32 -25.58
N MET A 63 11.90 -18.53 -24.32
CA MET A 63 13.25 -18.49 -23.77
C MET A 63 13.53 -19.77 -22.98
N LEU A 64 13.55 -20.91 -23.66
CA LEU A 64 13.66 -22.25 -23.05
C LEU A 64 14.96 -22.48 -22.25
N HIS A 65 15.96 -21.63 -22.42
CA HIS A 65 17.20 -21.67 -21.65
C HIS A 65 17.10 -20.97 -20.27
N LEU A 66 16.02 -20.22 -20.03
CA LEU A 66 15.78 -19.56 -18.74
C LEU A 66 14.83 -20.36 -17.86
N LYS A 67 14.99 -20.19 -16.55
CA LYS A 67 14.01 -20.60 -15.53
C LYS A 67 13.00 -19.46 -15.33
N ALA A 68 11.75 -19.79 -15.05
CA ALA A 68 10.71 -18.84 -14.69
C ALA A 68 10.37 -18.93 -13.19
N ALA A 69 10.56 -17.86 -12.44
CA ALA A 69 9.94 -17.67 -11.14
C ALA A 69 8.61 -16.96 -11.37
N VAL A 70 7.50 -17.63 -11.08
CA VAL A 70 6.16 -17.06 -11.24
C VAL A 70 5.63 -16.73 -9.85
N PHE A 71 5.39 -15.46 -9.57
CA PHE A 71 4.80 -15.03 -8.31
C PHE A 71 3.49 -14.32 -8.57
N VAL A 72 2.38 -14.98 -8.26
CA VAL A 72 1.03 -14.52 -8.60
C VAL A 72 0.05 -14.77 -7.47
N ARG A 73 -1.04 -14.02 -7.47
CA ARG A 73 -2.17 -14.26 -6.59
C ARG A 73 -2.97 -15.48 -7.05
N PRO A 74 -3.45 -16.38 -6.15
CA PRO A 74 -4.22 -17.57 -6.52
C PRO A 74 -5.65 -17.21 -6.93
N THR A 75 -5.82 -16.51 -8.04
CA THR A 75 -7.13 -16.17 -8.63
C THR A 75 -7.49 -17.12 -9.77
N ALA A 76 -8.79 -17.27 -10.06
CA ALA A 76 -9.25 -18.09 -11.17
C ALA A 76 -8.63 -17.65 -12.52
N ARG A 77 -8.43 -16.32 -12.69
CA ARG A 77 -7.78 -15.76 -13.88
C ARG A 77 -6.32 -16.22 -13.99
N ASN A 78 -5.55 -16.06 -12.89
CA ASN A 78 -4.13 -16.42 -12.90
C ASN A 78 -3.92 -17.93 -13.08
N VAL A 79 -4.77 -18.76 -12.48
CA VAL A 79 -4.74 -20.21 -12.69
C VAL A 79 -5.00 -20.54 -14.15
N GLU A 80 -5.95 -19.88 -14.82
CA GLU A 80 -6.21 -20.10 -16.24
C GLU A 80 -5.06 -19.59 -17.13
N LEU A 81 -4.43 -18.48 -16.79
CA LEU A 81 -3.22 -18.00 -17.48
C LEU A 81 -2.06 -18.99 -17.34
N LEU A 82 -1.83 -19.51 -16.14
CA LEU A 82 -0.82 -20.54 -15.89
C LEU A 82 -1.11 -21.83 -16.68
N ARG A 83 -2.36 -22.27 -16.73
CA ARG A 83 -2.75 -23.45 -17.54
C ARG A 83 -2.41 -23.26 -19.02
N ARG A 84 -2.64 -22.06 -19.57
CA ARG A 84 -2.29 -21.76 -20.96
C ARG A 84 -0.78 -21.72 -21.16
N GLU A 85 -0.06 -21.13 -20.23
CA GLU A 85 1.40 -21.05 -20.27
C GLU A 85 2.04 -22.43 -20.19
N LEU A 86 1.57 -23.32 -19.30
CA LEU A 86 2.11 -24.68 -19.13
C LEU A 86 1.79 -25.61 -20.30
N LYS A 87 0.68 -25.46 -21.02
CA LYS A 87 0.39 -26.20 -22.25
C LYS A 87 1.36 -25.86 -23.38
N ALA A 88 1.83 -24.61 -23.45
CA ALA A 88 2.80 -24.15 -24.43
C ALA A 88 3.94 -23.38 -23.74
N PRO A 89 4.78 -24.08 -22.96
CA PRO A 89 5.75 -23.42 -22.08
C PRO A 89 6.78 -22.65 -22.89
N LYS A 90 7.04 -21.43 -22.45
CA LYS A 90 8.02 -20.50 -23.02
C LYS A 90 9.36 -20.53 -22.31
N TYR A 91 9.41 -21.07 -21.10
CA TYR A 91 10.61 -21.23 -20.28
C TYR A 91 10.93 -22.70 -20.05
N GLY A 92 12.20 -23.02 -19.78
CA GLY A 92 12.63 -24.40 -19.62
C GLY A 92 12.16 -25.07 -18.34
N ARG A 93 12.00 -24.30 -17.26
CA ARG A 93 11.52 -24.78 -15.96
C ARG A 93 10.73 -23.67 -15.27
N TYR A 94 9.69 -24.06 -14.53
CA TYR A 94 8.82 -23.15 -13.78
C TYR A 94 8.87 -23.44 -12.28
N HIS A 95 8.98 -22.37 -11.51
CA HIS A 95 8.85 -22.39 -10.06
C HIS A 95 7.67 -21.46 -9.72
N LEU A 96 6.60 -22.05 -9.22
CA LEU A 96 5.34 -21.35 -8.99
C LEU A 96 5.22 -20.95 -7.52
N PHE A 97 5.05 -19.66 -7.29
CA PHE A 97 4.87 -19.09 -5.98
C PHE A 97 3.54 -18.34 -5.93
N PHE A 98 2.74 -18.62 -4.91
CA PHE A 98 1.44 -17.97 -4.73
C PHE A 98 1.47 -17.05 -3.53
N SER A 99 0.88 -15.85 -3.69
CA SER A 99 0.86 -14.82 -2.63
C SER A 99 -0.12 -15.11 -1.48
N ASN A 100 -0.93 -16.15 -1.62
CA ASN A 100 -1.89 -16.62 -0.62
C ASN A 100 -2.13 -18.12 -0.78
N ILE A 101 -3.00 -18.69 0.05
CA ILE A 101 -3.37 -20.11 0.04
C ILE A 101 -3.92 -20.53 -1.33
N LEU A 102 -3.32 -21.55 -1.91
CA LEU A 102 -3.75 -22.14 -3.20
C LEU A 102 -4.78 -23.25 -2.92
N PRO A 103 -6.03 -23.14 -3.40
CA PRO A 103 -7.01 -24.22 -3.27
C PRO A 103 -6.58 -25.48 -3.99
N VAL A 104 -6.96 -26.65 -3.45
CA VAL A 104 -6.62 -27.96 -4.00
C VAL A 104 -7.09 -28.11 -5.45
N GLU A 105 -8.31 -27.63 -5.75
CA GLU A 105 -8.86 -27.69 -7.12
C GLU A 105 -8.06 -26.83 -8.13
N ALA A 106 -7.40 -25.78 -7.64
CA ALA A 106 -6.50 -24.97 -8.46
C ALA A 106 -5.19 -25.70 -8.72
N LEU A 107 -4.64 -26.36 -7.68
CA LEU A 107 -3.45 -27.17 -7.78
C LEU A 107 -3.67 -28.33 -8.80
N GLU A 108 -4.80 -29.03 -8.72
CA GLU A 108 -5.17 -30.09 -9.68
C GLU A 108 -5.21 -29.57 -11.12
N LYS A 109 -5.86 -28.43 -11.34
CA LYS A 109 -5.93 -27.81 -12.69
C LYS A 109 -4.57 -27.41 -13.25
N ILE A 110 -3.64 -26.98 -12.39
CA ILE A 110 -2.27 -26.64 -12.79
C ILE A 110 -1.51 -27.93 -13.13
N ALA A 111 -1.62 -28.96 -12.29
CA ALA A 111 -0.98 -30.26 -12.50
C ALA A 111 -1.46 -30.94 -13.82
N GLU A 112 -2.77 -30.92 -14.10
CA GLU A 112 -3.34 -31.40 -15.34
C GLU A 112 -2.81 -30.69 -16.60
N ALA A 113 -2.41 -29.41 -16.46
CA ALA A 113 -1.91 -28.63 -17.58
C ALA A 113 -0.42 -28.82 -17.85
N ASP A 114 0.33 -29.35 -16.90
CA ASP A 114 1.78 -29.57 -16.98
C ASP A 114 2.14 -30.94 -17.64
N GLU A 115 1.62 -31.16 -18.81
CA GLU A 115 1.90 -32.41 -19.60
C GLU A 115 3.40 -32.60 -19.91
N LYS A 116 4.19 -31.51 -19.85
CA LYS A 116 5.63 -31.52 -20.16
C LYS A 116 6.52 -31.65 -18.95
N GLU A 117 5.94 -31.73 -17.75
CA GLU A 117 6.66 -31.85 -16.47
C GLU A 117 7.71 -30.74 -16.27
N VAL A 118 7.35 -29.49 -16.63
CA VAL A 118 8.24 -28.34 -16.53
C VAL A 118 8.13 -27.61 -15.18
N VAL A 119 7.12 -27.90 -14.36
CA VAL A 119 6.95 -27.32 -13.03
C VAL A 119 7.82 -28.06 -12.01
N MET A 120 8.78 -27.35 -11.43
CA MET A 120 9.74 -27.90 -10.47
C MET A 120 9.27 -27.84 -9.03
N GLN A 121 8.54 -26.78 -8.67
CA GLN A 121 7.97 -26.58 -7.33
C GLN A 121 6.76 -25.67 -7.36
N ILE A 122 5.88 -25.87 -6.38
CA ILE A 122 4.76 -24.98 -6.07
C ILE A 122 4.86 -24.64 -4.58
N GLN A 123 4.84 -23.34 -4.25
CA GLN A 123 4.96 -22.88 -2.88
C GLN A 123 4.09 -21.64 -2.61
N GLU A 124 3.60 -21.52 -1.38
CA GLU A 124 2.82 -20.38 -0.91
C GLU A 124 3.69 -19.44 -0.07
N TYR A 125 3.63 -18.14 -0.39
CA TYR A 125 4.26 -17.08 0.36
C TYR A 125 3.25 -15.97 0.63
N TYR A 126 2.84 -15.83 1.87
CA TYR A 126 1.72 -14.98 2.30
C TYR A 126 2.08 -13.49 2.28
N ALA A 127 2.16 -12.93 1.07
CA ALA A 127 2.47 -11.53 0.79
C ALA A 127 1.37 -10.90 -0.07
N ASP A 128 0.12 -11.05 0.35
CA ASP A 128 -1.08 -10.61 -0.39
C ASP A 128 -1.63 -9.29 0.16
N TYR A 129 -0.74 -8.30 0.36
CA TYR A 129 -1.06 -6.95 0.80
C TYR A 129 0.03 -5.96 0.39
N LEU A 130 -0.31 -4.68 0.31
CA LEU A 130 0.62 -3.59 0.03
C LEU A 130 1.22 -3.09 1.35
N ALA A 131 2.51 -3.30 1.57
CA ALA A 131 3.22 -2.78 2.73
C ALA A 131 3.60 -1.33 2.47
N VAL A 132 2.80 -0.39 2.95
CA VAL A 132 2.97 1.06 2.70
C VAL A 132 4.13 1.63 3.51
N ASN A 133 4.26 1.22 4.76
CA ASN A 133 5.41 1.46 5.63
C ASN A 133 5.48 0.36 6.71
N ASP A 134 6.39 0.46 7.67
CA ASP A 134 6.60 -0.57 8.69
C ASP A 134 5.36 -0.87 9.54
N SER A 135 4.48 0.11 9.72
CA SER A 135 3.28 0.04 10.55
C SER A 135 1.95 0.17 9.78
N LEU A 136 1.99 0.36 8.47
CA LEU A 136 0.81 0.55 7.63
C LEU A 136 0.81 -0.39 6.45
N PHE A 137 -0.30 -1.06 6.23
CA PHE A 137 -0.56 -1.88 5.04
C PHE A 137 -1.95 -1.59 4.47
N ASP A 138 -2.14 -1.91 3.19
CA ASP A 138 -3.39 -1.78 2.46
C ASP A 138 -3.64 -3.02 1.59
N PHE A 139 -4.91 -3.34 1.34
CA PHE A 139 -5.31 -4.44 0.44
C PHE A 139 -5.62 -3.98 -0.98
N GLY A 140 -5.51 -2.70 -1.27
CA GLY A 140 -5.85 -2.11 -2.57
C GLY A 140 -7.34 -2.22 -2.90
N LEU A 141 -8.22 -2.13 -1.89
CA LEU A 141 -9.67 -2.23 -2.06
C LEU A 141 -10.27 -0.87 -2.37
N HIS A 142 -10.92 -0.77 -3.53
CA HIS A 142 -11.71 0.39 -3.91
C HIS A 142 -13.18 0.18 -3.52
N ASN A 143 -13.88 1.26 -3.17
CA ASN A 143 -15.30 1.24 -2.80
C ASN A 143 -15.65 0.31 -1.62
N SER A 144 -14.73 0.08 -0.70
CA SER A 144 -14.92 -0.79 0.47
C SER A 144 -16.08 -0.35 1.39
N ILE A 145 -16.53 0.89 1.29
CA ILE A 145 -17.75 1.38 1.98
C ILE A 145 -18.99 0.55 1.64
N GLN A 146 -19.01 -0.13 0.48
CA GLN A 146 -20.11 -1.01 0.11
C GLN A 146 -20.26 -2.21 1.07
N LEU A 147 -19.20 -2.59 1.79
CA LEU A 147 -19.28 -3.62 2.84
C LEU A 147 -20.23 -3.22 3.96
N SER A 148 -20.17 -1.96 4.38
CA SER A 148 -21.01 -1.45 5.47
C SER A 148 -22.45 -1.15 5.03
N VAL A 149 -22.70 -0.86 3.76
CA VAL A 149 -23.99 -0.41 3.24
C VAL A 149 -24.79 -1.54 2.58
N LYS A 150 -24.14 -2.48 1.91
CA LYS A 150 -24.78 -3.48 1.04
C LYS A 150 -24.47 -4.93 1.42
N MET A 151 -23.86 -5.18 2.57
CA MET A 151 -23.60 -6.56 2.99
C MET A 151 -24.94 -7.31 3.14
N PRO A 152 -25.16 -8.45 2.45
CA PRO A 152 -26.39 -9.23 2.64
C PRO A 152 -26.51 -9.64 4.10
N THR A 153 -27.69 -9.46 4.68
CA THR A 153 -28.01 -9.87 6.06
C THR A 153 -27.93 -11.40 6.24
N ALA A 154 -28.03 -12.15 5.13
CA ALA A 154 -27.77 -13.58 5.11
C ALA A 154 -26.87 -13.91 3.94
N LEU A 155 -25.68 -14.47 4.19
CA LEU A 155 -24.96 -15.20 3.17
C LEU A 155 -25.81 -16.43 2.78
N PRO A 156 -25.91 -16.78 1.48
CA PRO A 156 -26.66 -17.95 1.06
C PRO A 156 -26.15 -19.18 1.81
N GLY A 157 -26.97 -19.72 2.73
CA GLY A 157 -26.60 -20.89 3.52
C GLY A 157 -26.62 -20.74 5.04
N GLY A 158 -26.97 -19.56 5.59
CA GLY A 158 -27.27 -19.41 7.03
C GLY A 158 -26.16 -19.72 8.03
N GLY A 159 -24.93 -19.75 7.60
CA GLY A 159 -23.76 -20.04 8.41
C GLY A 159 -22.57 -19.14 8.05
N LEU A 160 -21.56 -19.11 8.90
CA LEU A 160 -20.18 -18.78 8.55
C LEU A 160 -19.93 -19.28 7.13
N LEU A 161 -19.25 -18.48 6.25
CA LEU A 161 -18.82 -18.94 4.95
C LEU A 161 -18.40 -20.40 5.10
N SER A 162 -19.20 -21.30 4.53
CA SER A 162 -19.03 -22.73 4.83
C SER A 162 -17.58 -23.11 4.55
N THR A 163 -17.04 -24.03 5.31
CA THR A 163 -15.73 -24.63 5.08
C THR A 163 -15.53 -25.08 3.63
N ALA A 164 -16.63 -25.27 2.87
CA ALA A 164 -16.64 -25.51 1.43
C ALA A 164 -16.16 -24.31 0.56
N THR A 165 -16.18 -23.07 1.07
CA THR A 165 -15.64 -21.91 0.32
C THR A 165 -14.16 -21.67 0.57
N ALA A 166 -13.54 -22.36 1.51
CA ALA A 166 -12.09 -22.28 1.75
C ALA A 166 -11.26 -22.81 0.56
N GLY A 167 -11.86 -23.52 -0.37
CA GLY A 167 -11.23 -24.05 -1.58
C GLY A 167 -11.69 -23.40 -2.89
N VAL A 168 -12.54 -22.37 -2.85
CA VAL A 168 -13.01 -21.74 -4.09
C VAL A 168 -12.12 -20.56 -4.46
N LEU A 169 -11.52 -20.65 -5.65
CA LEU A 169 -10.80 -19.53 -6.26
C LEU A 169 -11.70 -18.31 -6.38
N THR A 170 -11.26 -17.18 -5.86
CA THR A 170 -11.95 -15.91 -6.05
C THR A 170 -11.83 -15.45 -7.50
N THR A 171 -12.94 -15.13 -8.14
CA THR A 171 -12.94 -14.42 -9.41
C THR A 171 -12.82 -12.92 -9.10
N ASP A 172 -11.60 -12.42 -9.03
CA ASP A 172 -11.41 -10.97 -8.95
C ASP A 172 -11.74 -10.37 -10.32
N PRO A 173 -12.57 -9.32 -10.36
CA PRO A 173 -12.77 -8.58 -11.59
C PRO A 173 -11.45 -7.93 -12.01
N ILE A 174 -11.21 -7.82 -13.32
CA ILE A 174 -10.05 -7.08 -13.88
C ILE A 174 -10.04 -5.64 -13.36
N ASP A 175 -11.22 -5.06 -13.19
CA ASP A 175 -11.43 -3.73 -12.63
C ASP A 175 -11.83 -3.85 -11.14
N LYS A 176 -10.90 -3.59 -10.25
CA LYS A 176 -11.11 -3.63 -8.78
C LYS A 176 -12.21 -2.69 -8.29
N THR A 177 -12.54 -1.65 -9.06
CA THR A 177 -13.63 -0.73 -8.73
C THR A 177 -15.01 -1.38 -8.83
N LYS A 178 -15.10 -2.52 -9.51
CA LYS A 178 -16.34 -3.28 -9.78
C LYS A 178 -16.52 -4.51 -8.88
N MET A 179 -15.68 -4.66 -7.85
CA MET A 179 -15.85 -5.78 -6.90
C MET A 179 -17.21 -5.71 -6.21
N THR A 180 -17.86 -6.87 -6.12
CA THR A 180 -19.10 -7.00 -5.35
C THR A 180 -18.82 -7.08 -3.85
N PRO A 181 -19.79 -6.74 -2.97
CA PRO A 181 -19.58 -6.84 -1.52
C PRO A 181 -19.06 -8.20 -1.03
N PRO A 182 -19.54 -9.36 -1.52
CA PRO A 182 -18.96 -10.66 -1.16
C PRO A 182 -17.48 -10.82 -1.56
N GLN A 183 -17.09 -10.33 -2.74
CA GLN A 183 -15.69 -10.35 -3.21
C GLN A 183 -14.80 -9.44 -2.35
N LEU A 184 -15.27 -8.23 -2.02
CA LEU A 184 -14.59 -7.29 -1.12
C LEU A 184 -14.39 -7.92 0.27
N PHE A 185 -15.40 -8.59 0.81
CA PHE A 185 -15.34 -9.27 2.10
C PHE A 185 -14.30 -10.41 2.07
N GLN A 186 -14.39 -11.28 1.08
CA GLN A 186 -13.46 -12.39 0.91
C GLN A 186 -12.02 -11.88 0.77
N ARG A 187 -11.80 -10.85 -0.03
CA ARG A 187 -10.48 -10.21 -0.18
C ARG A 187 -9.94 -9.63 1.13
N SER A 188 -10.82 -9.06 1.96
CA SER A 188 -10.44 -8.55 3.29
C SER A 188 -10.01 -9.68 4.24
N VAL A 189 -10.70 -10.82 4.20
CA VAL A 189 -10.33 -12.02 4.98
C VAL A 189 -8.98 -12.56 4.53
N GLU A 190 -8.79 -12.78 3.22
CA GLU A 190 -7.56 -13.29 2.64
C GLU A 190 -6.35 -12.37 2.92
N GLY A 191 -6.54 -11.06 2.73
CA GLY A 191 -5.51 -10.08 3.01
C GLY A 191 -5.10 -10.07 4.49
N LEU A 192 -6.07 -10.08 5.41
CA LEU A 192 -5.77 -10.07 6.85
C LEU A 192 -5.05 -11.36 7.28
N LEU A 193 -5.47 -12.52 6.77
CA LEU A 193 -4.76 -13.79 7.02
C LEU A 193 -3.33 -13.74 6.50
N SER A 194 -3.12 -13.20 5.30
CA SER A 194 -1.79 -13.03 4.72
C SER A 194 -0.89 -12.14 5.59
N VAL A 195 -1.41 -11.02 6.10
CA VAL A 195 -0.68 -10.17 7.05
C VAL A 195 -0.28 -10.94 8.32
N LEU A 196 -1.22 -11.66 8.92
CA LEU A 196 -0.97 -12.43 10.14
C LEU A 196 0.06 -13.54 9.93
N LEU A 197 -0.01 -14.25 8.80
CA LEU A 197 0.93 -15.30 8.42
C LEU A 197 2.32 -14.73 8.14
N SER A 198 2.43 -13.63 7.38
CA SER A 198 3.72 -13.01 7.07
C SER A 198 4.43 -12.47 8.31
N MET A 199 3.67 -11.93 9.25
CA MET A 199 4.21 -11.44 10.53
C MET A 199 4.40 -12.56 11.56
N LYS A 200 3.94 -13.78 11.28
CA LYS A 200 3.92 -14.93 12.19
C LYS A 200 3.23 -14.60 13.52
N LYS A 201 2.01 -14.05 13.41
CA LYS A 201 1.20 -13.63 14.56
C LYS A 201 -0.10 -14.39 14.62
N LYS A 202 -0.45 -14.87 15.84
CA LYS A 202 -1.77 -15.43 16.17
C LYS A 202 -2.40 -14.53 17.24
N PRO A 203 -3.17 -13.50 16.81
CA PRO A 203 -3.72 -12.50 17.73
C PRO A 203 -5.02 -12.97 18.40
N THR A 204 -5.38 -12.27 19.47
CA THR A 204 -6.78 -12.17 19.91
C THR A 204 -7.49 -11.10 19.07
N ILE A 205 -8.64 -11.41 18.47
CA ILE A 205 -9.39 -10.47 17.64
C ILE A 205 -10.52 -9.87 18.45
N ARG A 206 -10.63 -8.54 18.46
CA ARG A 206 -11.75 -7.77 18.98
C ARG A 206 -12.38 -6.96 17.86
N TYR A 207 -13.67 -6.73 17.93
CA TYR A 207 -14.41 -6.00 16.90
C TYR A 207 -15.41 -5.01 17.51
N ALA A 208 -15.78 -4.00 16.72
CA ALA A 208 -16.81 -3.03 17.11
C ALA A 208 -18.18 -3.72 17.21
N LYS A 209 -18.77 -3.77 18.41
CA LYS A 209 -20.04 -4.48 18.70
C LYS A 209 -21.21 -3.97 17.83
N GLY A 210 -21.20 -2.71 17.44
CA GLY A 210 -22.24 -2.09 16.61
C GLY A 210 -22.14 -2.38 15.11
N SER A 211 -21.05 -3.05 14.66
CA SER A 211 -20.81 -3.33 13.24
C SER A 211 -20.95 -4.81 12.92
N GLU A 212 -21.97 -5.15 12.13
CA GLU A 212 -22.16 -6.51 11.61
C GLU A 212 -21.01 -6.97 10.70
N VAL A 213 -20.44 -6.04 9.92
CA VAL A 213 -19.31 -6.33 9.04
C VAL A 213 -18.05 -6.64 9.85
N ALA A 214 -17.76 -5.83 10.87
CA ALA A 214 -16.62 -6.06 11.76
C ALA A 214 -16.73 -7.39 12.50
N GLU A 215 -17.94 -7.74 12.98
CA GLU A 215 -18.22 -9.03 13.62
C GLU A 215 -17.99 -10.20 12.67
N LYS A 216 -18.56 -10.15 11.46
CA LYS A 216 -18.42 -11.21 10.45
C LYS A 216 -16.95 -11.41 10.06
N LEU A 217 -16.21 -10.32 9.81
CA LEU A 217 -14.79 -10.39 9.48
C LEU A 217 -13.97 -11.02 10.62
N ALA A 218 -14.19 -10.56 11.85
CA ALA A 218 -13.49 -11.09 13.01
C ALA A 218 -13.76 -12.58 13.24
N ARG A 219 -15.02 -13.00 13.08
CA ARG A 219 -15.43 -14.42 13.23
C ARG A 219 -14.83 -15.29 12.14
N GLU A 220 -14.86 -14.86 10.87
CA GLU A 220 -14.33 -15.62 9.75
C GLU A 220 -12.81 -15.79 9.87
N VAL A 221 -12.06 -14.72 10.16
CA VAL A 221 -10.60 -14.78 10.35
C VAL A 221 -10.26 -15.68 11.55
N SER A 222 -11.01 -15.58 12.66
CA SER A 222 -10.79 -16.44 13.84
C SER A 222 -11.06 -17.91 13.53
N ALA A 223 -12.12 -18.22 12.79
CA ALA A 223 -12.44 -19.58 12.39
C ALA A 223 -11.32 -20.18 11.50
N ARG A 224 -10.83 -19.43 10.53
CA ARG A 224 -9.73 -19.86 9.66
C ARG A 224 -8.43 -20.08 10.42
N MET A 225 -8.07 -19.18 11.35
CA MET A 225 -6.91 -19.37 12.22
C MET A 225 -7.04 -20.61 13.12
N GLN A 226 -8.26 -20.99 13.52
CA GLN A 226 -8.49 -22.21 14.31
C GLN A 226 -8.36 -23.48 13.48
N LEU A 227 -8.91 -23.47 12.25
CA LEU A 227 -8.79 -24.62 11.33
C LEU A 227 -7.33 -24.92 10.97
N GLU A 228 -6.51 -23.88 10.84
CA GLU A 228 -5.11 -23.97 10.44
C GLU A 228 -4.13 -23.88 11.63
N GLN A 229 -4.62 -24.11 12.87
CA GLN A 229 -3.80 -23.85 14.06
C GLN A 229 -2.61 -24.79 14.20
N ASP A 230 -2.74 -26.05 13.77
CA ASP A 230 -1.68 -27.08 13.82
C ASP A 230 -0.88 -27.14 12.50
N GLY A 231 -1.19 -26.24 11.55
CA GLY A 231 -0.53 -26.07 10.25
C GLY A 231 0.07 -24.69 10.10
N LEU A 232 -0.61 -23.83 9.35
CA LEU A 232 -0.10 -22.50 8.98
C LEU A 232 0.09 -21.56 10.18
N PHE A 233 -0.71 -21.70 11.24
CA PHE A 233 -0.67 -20.86 12.45
C PHE A 233 0.04 -21.52 13.64
N ASP A 234 0.84 -22.54 13.42
CA ASP A 234 1.70 -23.13 14.45
C ASP A 234 2.95 -22.26 14.68
N PHE A 235 2.76 -21.13 15.35
CA PHE A 235 3.83 -20.21 15.70
C PHE A 235 4.20 -20.33 17.18
N ARG A 236 5.49 -20.08 17.46
CA ARG A 236 5.94 -19.94 18.85
C ARG A 236 5.10 -18.88 19.56
N ARG A 237 4.51 -19.23 20.70
CA ARG A 237 3.71 -18.30 21.49
C ARG A 237 4.58 -17.12 21.96
N PRO A 238 4.16 -15.87 21.67
CA PRO A 238 4.85 -14.69 22.19
C PRO A 238 4.54 -14.52 23.70
N GLU A 239 5.41 -13.79 24.42
CA GLU A 239 5.16 -13.43 25.82
C GLU A 239 3.88 -12.62 25.99
N VAL A 240 3.62 -11.71 25.05
CA VAL A 240 2.37 -10.91 25.00
C VAL A 240 1.61 -11.27 23.73
N THR A 241 0.37 -11.74 23.91
CA THR A 241 -0.50 -12.09 22.78
C THR A 241 -0.85 -10.81 21.99
N PRO A 242 -0.60 -10.76 20.68
CA PRO A 242 -1.01 -9.64 19.85
C PRO A 242 -2.51 -9.44 19.87
N LEU A 243 -2.95 -8.20 19.70
CA LEU A 243 -4.35 -7.83 19.66
C LEU A 243 -4.67 -7.17 18.33
N VAL A 244 -5.75 -7.60 17.69
CA VAL A 244 -6.30 -7.00 16.48
C VAL A 244 -7.66 -6.41 16.81
N TYR A 245 -7.87 -5.14 16.50
CA TYR A 245 -9.15 -4.47 16.55
C TYR A 245 -9.71 -4.33 15.13
N VAL A 246 -10.91 -4.89 14.90
CA VAL A 246 -11.67 -4.72 13.67
C VAL A 246 -12.70 -3.62 13.90
N LEU A 247 -12.49 -2.48 13.28
CA LEU A 247 -13.32 -1.28 13.39
C LEU A 247 -14.04 -1.02 12.06
N ASP A 248 -15.20 -0.37 12.13
CA ASP A 248 -15.96 0.02 10.95
C ASP A 248 -15.78 1.52 10.69
N ARG A 249 -15.38 1.88 9.47
CA ARG A 249 -15.20 3.28 9.08
C ARG A 249 -16.47 4.13 9.22
N LYS A 250 -17.64 3.53 9.13
CA LYS A 250 -18.92 4.26 9.34
C LYS A 250 -19.05 4.86 10.76
N ASP A 251 -18.34 4.30 11.74
CA ASP A 251 -18.37 4.78 13.12
C ASP A 251 -17.51 6.05 13.30
N ASP A 252 -16.61 6.33 12.33
CA ASP A 252 -15.80 7.56 12.26
C ASP A 252 -15.74 8.10 10.84
N PRO A 253 -16.77 8.77 10.34
CA PRO A 253 -16.78 9.37 9.02
C PRO A 253 -16.01 10.71 8.95
N VAL A 254 -15.66 11.29 10.09
CA VAL A 254 -15.04 12.62 10.19
C VAL A 254 -13.54 12.59 9.91
N THR A 255 -12.79 11.68 10.54
CA THR A 255 -11.32 11.62 10.44
C THR A 255 -10.79 11.62 9.00
N PRO A 256 -11.36 10.86 8.03
CA PRO A 256 -10.87 10.88 6.65
C PRO A 256 -11.10 12.21 5.91
N LEU A 257 -11.98 13.06 6.43
CA LEU A 257 -12.30 14.37 5.82
C LEU A 257 -11.38 15.49 6.32
N LEU A 258 -10.61 15.25 7.38
CA LEU A 258 -9.69 16.24 7.94
C LEU A 258 -8.36 16.24 7.17
N THR A 259 -7.82 17.42 6.92
CA THR A 259 -6.48 17.59 6.33
C THR A 259 -5.42 16.99 7.22
N GLN A 260 -4.57 16.13 6.67
CA GLN A 260 -3.47 15.48 7.38
C GLN A 260 -2.20 16.32 7.30
N TRP A 261 -1.46 16.42 8.42
CA TRP A 261 -0.25 17.24 8.54
C TRP A 261 1.03 16.43 8.75
N CYS A 262 0.98 15.11 8.54
CA CYS A 262 2.16 14.24 8.60
C CYS A 262 2.77 14.05 7.22
N TYR A 263 4.09 13.93 7.14
CA TYR A 263 4.86 13.94 5.88
C TYR A 263 4.31 12.99 4.82
N GLN A 264 4.25 11.69 5.09
CA GLN A 264 3.75 10.71 4.10
C GLN A 264 2.30 10.98 3.70
N ALA A 265 1.45 11.35 4.67
CA ALA A 265 0.05 11.63 4.42
C ALA A 265 -0.13 12.89 3.56
N MET A 266 0.65 13.95 3.80
CA MET A 266 0.63 15.16 2.97
C MET A 266 1.11 14.87 1.54
N VAL A 267 2.18 14.09 1.38
CA VAL A 267 2.65 13.70 0.04
C VAL A 267 1.57 12.91 -0.68
N HIS A 268 0.94 11.94 -0.02
CA HIS A 268 -0.15 11.15 -0.60
C HIS A 268 -1.34 12.02 -1.01
N GLU A 269 -1.77 12.90 -0.14
CA GLU A 269 -2.98 13.73 -0.32
C GLU A 269 -2.78 14.86 -1.34
N LEU A 270 -1.66 15.58 -1.25
CA LEU A 270 -1.45 16.80 -2.01
C LEU A 270 -0.71 16.61 -3.33
N LEU A 271 0.18 15.62 -3.40
CA LEU A 271 1.02 15.36 -4.56
C LEU A 271 0.63 14.07 -5.29
N GLY A 272 0.01 13.12 -4.58
CA GLY A 272 -0.25 11.77 -5.07
C GLY A 272 0.97 10.85 -4.86
N LEU A 273 0.78 9.81 -4.06
CA LEU A 273 1.79 8.77 -3.81
C LEU A 273 1.22 7.43 -4.25
N HIS A 274 1.74 6.89 -5.36
CA HIS A 274 1.31 5.62 -5.93
C HIS A 274 2.50 4.67 -6.05
N GLU A 275 2.43 3.52 -5.40
CA GLU A 275 3.51 2.52 -5.40
C GLU A 275 4.89 3.12 -5.10
N ASN A 276 4.96 3.96 -4.06
CA ASN A 276 6.16 4.71 -3.65
C ASN A 276 6.65 5.76 -4.67
N ARG A 277 5.87 6.11 -5.68
CA ARG A 277 6.23 7.12 -6.69
C ARG A 277 5.40 8.39 -6.53
N VAL A 278 6.08 9.51 -6.63
CA VAL A 278 5.49 10.85 -6.66
C VAL A 278 5.78 11.47 -8.03
N ASP A 279 4.73 11.93 -8.70
CA ASP A 279 4.83 12.61 -9.99
C ASP A 279 4.72 14.13 -9.79
N LEU A 280 5.78 14.85 -10.11
CA LEU A 280 5.88 16.29 -9.99
C LEU A 280 5.98 17.00 -11.35
N ARG A 281 5.60 16.34 -12.45
CA ARG A 281 5.69 16.95 -13.81
C ARG A 281 4.87 18.23 -13.93
N ASP A 282 3.76 18.31 -13.21
CA ASP A 282 2.88 19.49 -13.20
C ASP A 282 3.27 20.53 -12.14
N ALA A 283 4.29 20.27 -11.33
CA ALA A 283 4.76 21.20 -10.32
C ALA A 283 5.67 22.27 -10.96
N PRO A 284 5.42 23.57 -10.72
CA PRO A 284 6.25 24.63 -11.24
C PRO A 284 7.66 24.61 -10.62
N ASN A 285 8.66 24.99 -11.39
CA ASN A 285 10.06 25.16 -10.93
C ASN A 285 10.75 23.87 -10.46
N VAL A 286 10.22 22.68 -10.78
CA VAL A 286 10.87 21.41 -10.51
C VAL A 286 11.86 21.08 -11.63
N ARG A 287 13.08 20.69 -11.26
CA ARG A 287 14.10 20.27 -12.23
C ARG A 287 13.65 18.98 -12.93
N LYS A 288 14.03 18.82 -14.21
CA LYS A 288 13.65 17.66 -15.04
C LYS A 288 14.04 16.31 -14.44
N ASP A 289 15.14 16.27 -13.71
CA ASP A 289 15.64 15.07 -13.03
C ASP A 289 14.91 14.76 -11.71
N MET A 290 14.02 15.67 -11.25
CA MET A 290 13.23 15.55 -10.01
C MET A 290 11.72 15.50 -10.27
N THR A 291 11.29 15.32 -11.52
CA THR A 291 9.85 15.24 -11.86
C THR A 291 9.20 13.92 -11.47
N GLU A 292 9.96 12.84 -11.37
CA GLU A 292 9.50 11.55 -10.84
C GLU A 292 10.40 11.14 -9.69
N LEU A 293 9.83 11.02 -8.50
CA LEU A 293 10.57 10.69 -7.29
C LEU A 293 10.09 9.37 -6.70
N VAL A 294 11.03 8.57 -6.20
CA VAL A 294 10.71 7.39 -5.39
C VAL A 294 10.85 7.75 -3.92
N LEU A 295 9.78 7.52 -3.16
CA LEU A 295 9.69 7.79 -1.73
C LEU A 295 9.35 6.50 -0.99
N SER A 296 10.37 5.79 -0.52
CA SER A 296 10.23 4.49 0.13
C SER A 296 11.07 4.42 1.39
N SER A 297 10.49 3.98 2.50
CA SER A 297 11.19 3.79 3.77
C SER A 297 12.26 2.70 3.71
N THR A 298 12.22 1.81 2.71
CA THR A 298 13.24 0.76 2.55
C THR A 298 14.53 1.24 1.93
N SER A 299 14.50 2.33 1.16
CA SER A 299 15.65 2.84 0.40
C SER A 299 16.06 4.26 0.77
N ASP A 300 15.28 4.93 1.61
CA ASP A 300 15.46 6.31 2.02
C ASP A 300 15.36 6.43 3.54
N GLU A 301 16.52 6.50 4.18
CA GLU A 301 16.63 6.56 5.65
C GLU A 301 16.01 7.85 6.21
N PHE A 302 16.18 8.99 5.53
CA PHE A 302 15.55 10.24 5.97
C PHE A 302 14.04 10.14 5.95
N PHE A 303 13.48 9.58 4.88
CA PHE A 303 12.05 9.35 4.81
C PHE A 303 11.58 8.37 5.90
N ALA A 304 12.27 7.26 6.10
CA ALA A 304 11.93 6.26 7.13
C ALA A 304 11.85 6.87 8.53
N GLN A 305 12.79 7.77 8.88
CA GLN A 305 12.82 8.44 10.18
C GLN A 305 11.73 9.50 10.34
N HIS A 306 11.24 10.10 9.24
CA HIS A 306 10.33 11.25 9.27
C HIS A 306 8.94 10.96 8.67
N VAL A 307 8.58 9.71 8.39
CA VAL A 307 7.29 9.29 7.82
C VAL A 307 6.10 9.96 8.52
N HIS A 308 6.13 10.03 9.85
CA HIS A 308 5.07 10.56 10.69
C HIS A 308 5.38 11.97 11.24
N ALA A 309 6.49 12.59 10.82
CA ALA A 309 6.83 13.94 11.24
C ALA A 309 5.75 14.93 10.77
N ASN A 310 5.33 15.85 11.64
CA ASN A 310 4.43 16.91 11.24
C ASN A 310 5.13 17.93 10.34
N PHE A 311 4.37 18.75 9.64
CA PHE A 311 4.88 19.67 8.63
C PHE A 311 5.92 20.67 9.18
N GLY A 312 5.75 21.17 10.42
CA GLY A 312 6.69 22.08 11.06
C GLY A 312 8.01 21.40 11.40
N ASP A 313 7.95 20.22 12.02
CA ASP A 313 9.13 19.42 12.37
C ASP A 313 9.87 18.95 11.13
N LEU A 314 9.13 18.58 10.08
CA LEU A 314 9.70 18.21 8.77
C LEU A 314 10.53 19.35 8.19
N GLY A 315 10.03 20.61 8.24
CA GLY A 315 10.76 21.78 7.77
C GLY A 315 12.10 21.96 8.49
N MET A 316 12.11 21.77 9.82
CA MET A 316 13.33 21.81 10.61
C MET A 316 14.29 20.66 10.28
N ALA A 317 13.77 19.44 10.10
CA ALA A 317 14.57 18.27 9.73
C ALA A 317 15.21 18.39 8.34
N VAL A 318 14.47 18.91 7.36
CA VAL A 318 15.00 19.17 6.01
C VAL A 318 16.10 20.25 6.06
N LYS A 319 15.91 21.30 6.86
CA LYS A 319 16.95 22.30 7.05
C LYS A 319 18.23 21.69 7.64
N GLN A 320 18.10 20.87 8.69
CA GLN A 320 19.25 20.17 9.29
C GLN A 320 19.94 19.24 8.28
N LEU A 321 19.18 18.58 7.44
CA LEU A 321 19.70 17.72 6.36
C LEU A 321 20.53 18.53 5.36
N VAL A 322 20.06 19.73 4.98
CA VAL A 322 20.78 20.66 4.09
C VAL A 322 22.04 21.17 4.76
N ASP A 323 21.97 21.64 6.00
CA ASP A 323 23.11 22.18 6.76
C ASP A 323 24.22 21.11 6.89
N LYS A 324 23.84 19.87 7.22
CA LYS A 324 24.77 18.73 7.29
C LYS A 324 25.45 18.46 5.95
N TYR A 325 24.70 18.49 4.86
CA TYR A 325 25.25 18.28 3.51
C TYR A 325 26.20 19.41 3.10
N GLN A 326 25.86 20.67 3.39
CA GLN A 326 26.72 21.82 3.11
C GLN A 326 28.03 21.77 3.90
N ALA A 327 28.00 21.41 5.18
CA ALA A 327 29.19 21.23 5.98
C ALA A 327 30.14 20.15 5.40
N GLN A 328 29.58 19.05 4.92
CA GLN A 328 30.35 18.00 4.24
C GLN A 328 30.94 18.48 2.91
N THR A 329 30.18 19.26 2.12
CA THR A 329 30.64 19.80 0.83
C THR A 329 31.82 20.75 1.06
N GLN A 330 31.77 21.65 2.05
CA GLN A 330 32.87 22.55 2.38
C GLN A 330 34.14 21.80 2.81
N THR A 331 33.98 20.67 3.49
CA THR A 331 35.13 19.82 3.86
C THR A 331 35.76 19.17 2.61
N HIS A 332 34.98 18.86 1.60
CA HIS A 332 35.46 18.27 0.35
C HIS A 332 36.07 19.28 -0.64
N GLU A 333 35.69 20.57 -0.55
CA GLU A 333 36.32 21.63 -1.35
C GLU A 333 37.77 21.93 -0.93
N ASN A 334 38.14 21.55 0.29
CA ASN A 334 39.48 21.75 0.86
C ASN A 334 40.42 20.53 0.69
N ILE A 335 40.29 19.77 -0.38
CA ILE A 335 41.21 18.65 -0.72
C ILE A 335 42.61 19.21 -1.06
N GLN A 336 43.57 18.95 -0.17
CA GLN A 336 44.95 19.43 -0.34
C GLN A 336 45.98 18.31 -0.51
N SER A 337 45.62 17.06 -0.31
CA SER A 337 46.51 15.92 -0.41
C SER A 337 46.00 14.81 -1.32
N ILE A 338 46.89 13.94 -1.80
CA ILE A 338 46.55 12.76 -2.58
C ILE A 338 45.72 11.78 -1.77
N ASP A 339 45.99 11.66 -0.45
CA ASP A 339 45.23 10.82 0.46
C ASP A 339 43.79 11.34 0.63
N ASP A 340 43.59 12.67 0.68
CA ASP A 340 42.25 13.28 0.74
C ASP A 340 41.47 13.01 -0.56
N MET A 341 42.14 13.08 -1.71
CA MET A 341 41.56 12.79 -3.02
C MET A 341 41.14 11.31 -3.11
N GLN A 342 41.96 10.39 -2.59
CA GLN A 342 41.68 8.97 -2.59
C GLN A 342 40.44 8.66 -1.68
N ARG A 343 40.40 9.24 -0.47
CA ARG A 343 39.24 9.14 0.43
C ARG A 343 37.98 9.76 -0.18
N PHE A 344 38.11 10.86 -0.89
CA PHE A 344 36.98 11.46 -1.62
C PHE A 344 36.44 10.52 -2.70
N LEU A 345 37.30 9.91 -3.51
CA LEU A 345 36.89 8.97 -4.55
C LEU A 345 36.19 7.73 -3.97
N GLU A 346 36.68 7.22 -2.84
CA GLU A 346 36.04 6.11 -2.11
C GLU A 346 34.65 6.48 -1.58
N ASN A 347 34.48 7.70 -1.08
CA ASN A 347 33.22 8.19 -0.49
C ASN A 347 32.30 8.86 -1.51
N TYR A 348 32.75 9.08 -2.77
CA TYR A 348 31.97 9.77 -3.79
C TYR A 348 30.60 9.17 -4.08
N PRO A 349 30.42 7.85 -4.15
CA PRO A 349 29.09 7.26 -4.33
C PRO A 349 28.11 7.60 -3.19
N ALA A 350 28.58 7.59 -1.94
CA ALA A 350 27.79 7.96 -0.77
C ALA A 350 27.43 9.45 -0.78
N PHE A 351 28.37 10.31 -1.11
CA PHE A 351 28.18 11.75 -1.24
C PHE A 351 27.14 12.08 -2.35
N ARG A 352 27.24 11.41 -3.50
CA ARG A 352 26.27 11.56 -4.59
C ARG A 352 24.87 11.09 -4.19
N SER A 353 24.75 9.96 -3.50
CA SER A 353 23.48 9.46 -2.99
C SER A 353 22.86 10.46 -2.00
N GLN A 354 23.67 11.05 -1.12
CA GLN A 354 23.24 12.05 -0.16
C GLN A 354 22.73 13.33 -0.84
N SER A 355 23.42 13.79 -1.89
CA SER A 355 23.00 14.93 -2.73
C SER A 355 21.61 14.70 -3.34
N VAL A 356 21.35 13.50 -3.85
CA VAL A 356 20.04 13.13 -4.41
C VAL A 356 18.96 13.13 -3.33
N THR A 357 19.26 12.57 -2.15
CA THR A 357 18.33 12.55 -1.01
C THR A 357 17.98 13.98 -0.55
N VAL A 358 18.98 14.85 -0.37
CA VAL A 358 18.76 16.27 -0.01
C VAL A 358 17.88 16.96 -1.05
N SER A 359 18.26 16.86 -2.33
CA SER A 359 17.51 17.49 -3.43
C SER A 359 16.07 17.01 -3.49
N LYS A 360 15.84 15.72 -3.29
CA LYS A 360 14.49 15.12 -3.27
C LYS A 360 13.63 15.71 -2.15
N HIS A 361 14.12 15.71 -0.91
CA HIS A 361 13.31 16.20 0.22
C HIS A 361 13.12 17.71 0.22
N VAL A 362 14.10 18.48 -0.27
CA VAL A 362 13.95 19.93 -0.49
C VAL A 362 12.87 20.21 -1.53
N THR A 363 12.87 19.46 -2.65
CA THR A 363 11.86 19.61 -3.71
C THR A 363 10.47 19.25 -3.20
N LEU A 364 10.32 18.12 -2.50
CA LEU A 364 9.03 17.70 -1.93
C LEU A 364 8.53 18.70 -0.90
N MET A 365 9.38 19.15 0.04
CA MET A 365 8.99 20.13 1.04
C MET A 365 8.59 21.47 0.42
N GLY A 366 9.33 21.93 -0.61
CA GLY A 366 9.00 23.14 -1.35
C GLY A 366 7.64 23.08 -2.03
N GLU A 367 7.33 21.96 -2.69
CA GLU A 367 6.02 21.79 -3.35
C GLU A 367 4.88 21.61 -2.34
N LEU A 368 5.10 20.90 -1.22
CA LEU A 368 4.13 20.83 -0.13
C LEU A 368 3.83 22.22 0.45
N ALA A 369 4.87 23.02 0.75
CA ALA A 369 4.70 24.38 1.25
C ALA A 369 3.91 25.26 0.26
N ARG A 370 4.25 25.16 -1.02
CA ARG A 370 3.54 25.88 -2.08
C ARG A 370 2.05 25.46 -2.14
N ARG A 371 1.74 24.17 -2.04
CA ARG A 371 0.34 23.68 -2.03
C ARG A 371 -0.41 24.19 -0.80
N VAL A 372 0.22 24.16 0.37
CA VAL A 372 -0.39 24.69 1.60
C VAL A 372 -0.78 26.17 1.44
N GLU A 373 0.11 26.99 0.86
CA GLU A 373 -0.12 28.42 0.66
C GLU A 373 -1.16 28.69 -0.44
N VAL A 374 -0.94 28.11 -1.64
CA VAL A 374 -1.81 28.38 -2.84
C VAL A 374 -3.24 27.92 -2.61
N ASP A 375 -3.44 26.78 -1.97
CA ASP A 375 -4.76 26.19 -1.74
C ASP A 375 -5.40 26.68 -0.41
N GLY A 376 -4.74 27.57 0.35
CA GLY A 376 -5.23 28.12 1.61
C GLY A 376 -5.50 27.06 2.68
N LEU A 377 -4.68 25.98 2.71
CA LEU A 377 -4.97 24.79 3.50
C LEU A 377 -4.94 25.03 5.02
N MET A 378 -4.19 26.02 5.51
CA MET A 378 -4.15 26.35 6.95
C MET A 378 -5.54 26.78 7.44
N ASP A 379 -6.16 27.72 6.72
CA ASP A 379 -7.49 28.21 7.07
C ASP A 379 -8.58 27.15 6.89
N VAL A 380 -8.46 26.34 5.82
CA VAL A 380 -9.39 25.21 5.59
C VAL A 380 -9.29 24.22 6.75
N SER A 381 -8.09 23.83 7.13
CA SER A 381 -7.86 22.88 8.22
C SER A 381 -8.31 23.41 9.58
N GLN A 382 -8.17 24.71 9.83
CA GLN A 382 -8.72 25.31 11.05
C GLN A 382 -10.24 25.15 11.10
N LEU A 383 -10.94 25.47 10.01
CA LEU A 383 -12.40 25.31 9.93
C LEU A 383 -12.82 23.84 10.01
N GLU A 384 -12.06 22.91 9.41
CA GLU A 384 -12.29 21.46 9.56
C GLU A 384 -12.26 21.04 11.05
N GLN A 385 -11.27 21.51 11.81
CA GLN A 385 -11.17 21.20 13.23
C GLN A 385 -12.30 21.83 14.04
N GLU A 386 -12.69 23.06 13.74
CA GLU A 386 -13.83 23.72 14.38
C GLU A 386 -15.12 22.96 14.13
N LEU A 387 -15.37 22.52 12.88
CA LEU A 387 -16.53 21.68 12.52
C LEU A 387 -16.51 20.31 13.22
N ALA A 388 -15.32 19.73 13.40
CA ALA A 388 -15.19 18.43 14.05
C ALA A 388 -15.44 18.50 15.58
N CYS A 389 -15.05 19.57 16.25
CA CYS A 389 -15.00 19.66 17.70
C CYS A 389 -15.91 20.75 18.29
N GLY A 390 -16.23 21.81 17.57
CA GLY A 390 -16.97 22.97 18.06
C GLY A 390 -18.48 22.81 18.00
N ASP A 391 -19.22 23.74 18.65
CA ASP A 391 -20.69 23.69 18.78
C ASP A 391 -21.42 24.97 18.28
N ASP A 392 -20.67 26.00 17.81
CA ASP A 392 -21.27 27.25 17.33
C ASP A 392 -21.78 27.13 15.89
N HIS A 393 -23.01 26.64 15.74
CA HIS A 393 -23.65 26.49 14.43
C HIS A 393 -23.65 27.76 13.59
N ASN A 394 -23.90 28.94 14.17
CA ASN A 394 -24.03 30.18 13.41
C ASN A 394 -22.68 30.67 12.86
N ALA A 395 -21.63 30.58 13.68
CA ALA A 395 -20.28 30.87 13.24
C ALA A 395 -19.86 29.89 12.14
N HIS A 396 -19.98 28.57 12.37
CA HIS A 396 -19.60 27.53 11.42
C HIS A 396 -20.35 27.64 10.08
N PHE A 397 -21.66 27.92 10.09
CA PHE A 397 -22.39 28.14 8.85
C PHE A 397 -21.86 29.31 8.05
N ARG A 398 -21.65 30.46 8.70
CA ARG A 398 -21.10 31.65 8.05
C ARG A 398 -19.72 31.38 7.44
N ASP A 399 -18.85 30.71 8.20
CA ASP A 399 -17.47 30.48 7.79
C ASP A 399 -17.37 29.39 6.69
N VAL A 400 -18.23 28.36 6.73
CA VAL A 400 -18.41 27.39 5.62
C VAL A 400 -18.86 28.12 4.35
N VAL A 401 -19.91 28.97 4.42
CA VAL A 401 -20.41 29.72 3.26
C VAL A 401 -19.31 30.63 2.69
N ALA A 402 -18.51 31.28 3.55
CA ALA A 402 -17.38 32.10 3.11
C ALA A 402 -16.34 31.27 2.33
N LYS A 403 -15.94 30.10 2.85
CA LYS A 403 -14.97 29.20 2.18
C LYS A 403 -15.54 28.56 0.91
N LEU A 404 -16.84 28.26 0.84
CA LEU A 404 -17.45 27.75 -0.38
C LEU A 404 -17.43 28.77 -1.54
N LYS A 405 -17.52 30.07 -1.22
CA LYS A 405 -17.44 31.17 -2.19
C LYS A 405 -16.01 31.57 -2.54
N ASP A 406 -15.04 31.17 -1.75
CA ASP A 406 -13.64 31.52 -1.97
C ASP A 406 -13.08 30.80 -3.19
N ALA A 407 -12.57 31.54 -4.18
CA ALA A 407 -11.98 30.99 -5.38
C ALA A 407 -10.63 30.28 -5.14
N GLN A 408 -9.94 30.58 -4.06
CA GLN A 408 -8.66 29.96 -3.70
C GLN A 408 -8.84 28.52 -3.22
N VAL A 409 -9.98 28.23 -2.56
CA VAL A 409 -10.24 26.91 -2.00
C VAL A 409 -10.62 25.93 -3.12
N LYS A 410 -9.88 24.81 -3.21
CA LYS A 410 -10.15 23.76 -4.21
C LYS A 410 -11.54 23.12 -4.04
N PRO A 411 -12.17 22.67 -5.15
CA PRO A 411 -13.49 22.02 -5.11
C PRO A 411 -13.56 20.83 -4.14
N ILE A 412 -12.50 20.02 -4.05
CA ILE A 412 -12.46 18.88 -3.13
C ILE A 412 -12.52 19.33 -1.67
N ASN A 413 -11.84 20.40 -1.30
CA ASN A 413 -11.85 20.93 0.06
C ASN A 413 -13.20 21.58 0.39
N LYS A 414 -13.83 22.26 -0.58
CA LYS A 414 -15.21 22.75 -0.44
C LYS A 414 -16.18 21.61 -0.15
N LEU A 415 -16.07 20.51 -0.90
CA LEU A 415 -16.89 19.32 -0.68
C LEU A 415 -16.68 18.72 0.71
N ARG A 416 -15.42 18.61 1.18
CA ARG A 416 -15.10 18.15 2.53
C ARG A 416 -15.75 19.00 3.61
N LEU A 417 -15.58 20.32 3.53
CA LEU A 417 -16.21 21.25 4.48
C LEU A 417 -17.74 21.13 4.50
N ALA A 418 -18.36 20.99 3.33
CA ALA A 418 -19.81 20.80 3.23
C ALA A 418 -20.27 19.47 3.87
N ILE A 419 -19.51 18.38 3.67
CA ILE A 419 -19.81 17.08 4.29
C ILE A 419 -19.61 17.15 5.81
N LEU A 420 -18.50 17.75 6.29
CA LEU A 420 -18.26 17.95 7.73
C LEU A 420 -19.37 18.75 8.38
N TYR A 421 -19.80 19.85 7.76
CA TYR A 421 -20.94 20.64 8.23
C TYR A 421 -22.23 19.81 8.27
N ALA A 422 -22.49 19.00 7.24
CA ALA A 422 -23.65 18.13 7.20
C ALA A 422 -23.62 17.09 8.33
N LEU A 423 -22.48 16.38 8.50
CA LEU A 423 -22.30 15.39 9.57
C LEU A 423 -22.48 15.99 10.97
N ARG A 424 -21.99 17.22 11.16
CA ARG A 424 -22.08 17.89 12.46
C ARG A 424 -23.50 18.36 12.79
N TYR A 425 -24.22 18.88 11.79
CA TYR A 425 -25.44 19.64 12.00
C TYR A 425 -26.69 19.05 11.35
N GLU A 426 -26.67 17.84 10.79
CA GLU A 426 -27.83 17.22 10.14
C GLU A 426 -29.09 17.14 11.03
N MET A 427 -28.90 16.98 12.34
CA MET A 427 -29.98 16.91 13.33
C MET A 427 -30.31 18.27 13.98
N HIS A 428 -29.61 19.34 13.59
CA HIS A 428 -29.83 20.67 14.17
C HIS A 428 -31.04 21.35 13.55
N SER A 429 -31.92 21.96 14.36
CA SER A 429 -33.17 22.58 13.89
C SER A 429 -32.99 23.72 12.88
N SER A 430 -31.84 24.40 12.91
CA SER A 430 -31.51 25.52 12.06
C SER A 430 -30.54 25.17 10.91
N VAL A 431 -30.35 23.88 10.63
CA VAL A 431 -29.46 23.43 9.57
C VAL A 431 -29.87 23.94 8.19
N GLN A 432 -28.89 24.41 7.39
CA GLN A 432 -29.11 25.00 6.07
C GLN A 432 -28.40 24.18 4.98
N LEU A 433 -28.62 22.87 4.92
CA LEU A 433 -28.01 21.96 3.96
C LEU A 433 -28.35 22.32 2.51
N LYS A 434 -29.56 22.86 2.26
CA LYS A 434 -29.96 23.30 0.93
C LYS A 434 -29.05 24.40 0.40
N THR A 435 -28.82 25.44 1.22
CA THR A 435 -27.93 26.55 0.88
C THR A 435 -26.49 26.09 0.66
N VAL A 436 -25.97 25.20 1.51
CA VAL A 436 -24.61 24.64 1.36
C VAL A 436 -24.50 23.85 0.04
N LYS A 437 -25.53 23.04 -0.29
CA LYS A 437 -25.56 22.26 -1.53
C LYS A 437 -25.66 23.14 -2.80
N GLU A 438 -26.35 24.28 -2.73
CA GLU A 438 -26.47 25.21 -3.85
C GLU A 438 -25.17 25.99 -4.12
N LEU A 439 -24.26 26.05 -3.15
CA LEU A 439 -22.96 26.72 -3.25
C LEU A 439 -21.80 25.79 -3.68
N LEU A 440 -22.01 24.49 -3.64
CA LEU A 440 -21.09 23.48 -4.17
C LEU A 440 -21.17 23.39 -5.69
#